data_95d11d9b05d3e7aa83a510716938e7c9
#
_entry.id   95d11d9b05d3e7aa83a510716938e7c9
#
_cell.length_a   1.000
_cell.length_b   1.000
_cell.length_c   1.000
_cell.angle_alpha   90.00
_cell.angle_beta   90.00
_cell.angle_gamma   90.00
#
_symmetry.space_group_name_H-M   'P 1'
#
loop_
_entity.id
_entity.type
_entity.pdbx_description
1 polymer ?
#
loop_
_entity_poly.entity_id
_entity_poly.type
_entity_poly.pdbx_seq_one_letter_code
_entity_poly.pdbx_strand_id
1 'polypeptide(L)'
;KVKNVISSNYVHTSKLYRSFVKAVKEDGLKMKHPPVGKSYRLGSASFQILAPETIEAEGSNNNSVAIKLTNKENSFIFTGDAEHESEKAMCNSGIDLNCDVLVPGHHGSATATSWDFLQKTVPEYAVISCGKDNKYGHPDKDTMDKLQSMEIQVYRTDKQGTVTVTSDGKNLNWSAAPCNDYTPGDESDKGTVTEQTVTKQTTQKVTE
;
A
#
# COMPACT_ATOMS: atom_id res chain seq x y z
N LYS A 1 14.09 2.93 20.25
CA LYS A 1 15.34 2.95 19.48
C LYS A 1 15.18 2.09 18.23
N VAL A 2 15.33 2.68 17.04
CA VAL A 2 15.30 1.97 15.76
C VAL A 2 16.57 1.09 15.66
N LYS A 3 16.41 -0.14 15.17
CA LYS A 3 17.53 -1.08 15.00
C LYS A 3 17.81 -1.39 13.53
N ASN A 4 16.78 -1.37 12.70
CA ASN A 4 16.86 -1.65 11.28
C ASN A 4 15.95 -0.71 10.50
N VAL A 5 16.37 -0.34 9.31
CA VAL A 5 15.56 0.41 8.33
C VAL A 5 15.55 -0.38 7.03
N ILE A 6 14.36 -0.68 6.54
CA ILE A 6 14.12 -1.28 5.23
C ILE A 6 13.41 -0.24 4.37
N SER A 7 13.87 -0.05 3.16
CA SER A 7 13.24 0.81 2.17
C SER A 7 13.42 0.21 0.78
N SER A 8 12.63 0.67 -0.19
CA SER A 8 12.96 0.43 -1.60
C SER A 8 14.27 1.14 -1.96
N ASN A 9 14.90 0.72 -3.05
CA ASN A 9 16.10 1.38 -3.58
C ASN A 9 15.76 2.61 -4.45
N TYR A 10 14.56 3.14 -4.29
CA TYR A 10 14.11 4.36 -4.97
C TYR A 10 14.68 5.59 -4.27
N VAL A 11 15.29 6.49 -5.05
CA VAL A 11 15.88 7.74 -4.54
C VAL A 11 15.00 8.91 -4.94
N HIS A 12 14.41 9.56 -3.96
CA HIS A 12 13.59 10.74 -4.19
C HIS A 12 14.35 12.04 -3.93
N THR A 13 14.02 13.10 -4.68
CA THR A 13 14.71 14.40 -4.57
C THR A 13 14.11 15.37 -3.54
N SER A 14 13.01 14.98 -2.87
CA SER A 14 12.32 15.85 -1.90
C SER A 14 13.15 16.17 -0.67
N LYS A 15 12.84 17.31 -0.04
CA LYS A 15 13.46 17.70 1.25
C LYS A 15 13.16 16.64 2.33
N LEU A 16 11.93 16.07 2.32
CA LEU A 16 11.51 15.06 3.30
C LEU A 16 12.36 13.79 3.18
N TYR A 17 12.57 13.28 1.97
CA TYR A 17 13.43 12.13 1.74
C TYR A 17 14.87 12.38 2.21
N ARG A 18 15.44 13.56 1.88
CA ARG A 18 16.78 13.92 2.35
C ARG A 18 16.88 13.98 3.88
N SER A 19 15.82 14.51 4.55
CA SER A 19 15.76 14.52 6.02
C SER A 19 15.67 13.13 6.60
N PHE A 20 14.89 12.23 5.98
CA PHE A 20 14.82 10.82 6.37
C PHE A 20 16.19 10.12 6.25
N VAL A 21 16.85 10.25 5.10
CA VAL A 21 18.20 9.66 4.89
C VAL A 21 19.20 10.19 5.91
N LYS A 22 19.14 11.51 6.21
CA LYS A 22 19.99 12.14 7.22
C LYS A 22 19.76 11.53 8.60
N ALA A 23 18.50 11.41 9.03
CA ALA A 23 18.16 10.82 10.34
C ALA A 23 18.64 9.36 10.47
N VAL A 24 18.49 8.55 9.42
CA VAL A 24 18.99 7.17 9.40
C VAL A 24 20.51 7.13 9.60
N LYS A 25 21.25 8.05 8.96
CA LYS A 25 22.71 8.13 9.10
C LYS A 25 23.14 8.61 10.49
N GLU A 26 22.44 9.62 11.03
CA GLU A 26 22.71 10.16 12.38
C GLU A 26 22.49 9.12 13.47
N ASP A 27 21.51 8.21 13.29
CA ASP A 27 21.32 7.05 14.17
C ASP A 27 22.36 5.93 13.97
N GLY A 28 23.35 6.12 13.09
CA GLY A 28 24.39 5.11 12.78
C GLY A 28 23.85 3.90 12.01
N LEU A 29 22.68 4.03 11.37
CA LEU A 29 22.02 2.96 10.63
C LEU A 29 22.31 3.05 9.13
N LYS A 30 22.08 1.92 8.46
CA LYS A 30 22.05 1.83 6.99
C LYS A 30 20.67 1.36 6.53
N MET A 31 20.19 1.94 5.45
CA MET A 31 19.00 1.43 4.77
C MET A 31 19.33 0.11 4.09
N LYS A 32 18.44 -0.86 4.26
CA LYS A 32 18.50 -2.17 3.61
C LYS A 32 17.48 -2.20 2.48
N HIS A 33 17.88 -2.73 1.33
CA HIS A 33 17.04 -2.88 0.13
C HIS A 33 16.92 -4.37 -0.21
N PRO A 34 16.10 -5.12 0.56
CA PRO A 34 16.01 -6.56 0.34
C PRO A 34 15.26 -6.87 -0.95
N PRO A 35 15.65 -7.97 -1.64
CA PRO A 35 14.89 -8.44 -2.80
C PRO A 35 13.55 -9.05 -2.37
N VAL A 36 12.61 -9.13 -3.32
CA VAL A 36 11.36 -9.88 -3.19
C VAL A 36 11.65 -11.33 -2.77
N GLY A 37 10.80 -11.88 -1.91
CA GLY A 37 10.94 -13.22 -1.33
C GLY A 37 11.83 -13.27 -0.08
N LYS A 38 12.61 -12.24 0.22
CA LYS A 38 13.43 -12.20 1.43
C LYS A 38 12.58 -12.14 2.69
N SER A 39 12.83 -13.07 3.61
CA SER A 39 12.12 -13.14 4.90
C SER A 39 12.98 -12.69 6.06
N TYR A 40 12.32 -12.15 7.08
CA TYR A 40 12.91 -11.68 8.33
C TYR A 40 12.10 -12.18 9.53
N ARG A 41 12.79 -12.45 10.64
CA ARG A 41 12.12 -12.77 11.91
C ARG A 41 11.78 -11.51 12.69
N LEU A 42 10.60 -11.53 13.31
CA LEU A 42 10.11 -10.48 14.20
C LEU A 42 9.54 -11.13 15.47
N GLY A 43 10.41 -11.46 16.43
CA GLY A 43 10.04 -12.27 17.59
C GLY A 43 9.60 -13.68 17.20
N SER A 44 8.36 -14.05 17.53
CA SER A 44 7.71 -15.32 17.11
C SER A 44 7.17 -15.26 15.67
N ALA A 45 6.92 -14.07 15.15
CA ALA A 45 6.45 -13.84 13.80
C ALA A 45 7.60 -13.74 12.78
N SER A 46 7.24 -13.72 11.52
CA SER A 46 8.14 -13.41 10.40
C SER A 46 7.43 -12.54 9.40
N PHE A 47 8.20 -11.78 8.62
CA PHE A 47 7.65 -11.09 7.46
C PHE A 47 8.49 -11.35 6.21
N GLN A 48 7.84 -11.38 5.07
CA GLN A 48 8.44 -11.58 3.76
C GLN A 48 8.21 -10.34 2.89
N ILE A 49 9.23 -9.94 2.14
CA ILE A 49 9.15 -8.84 1.17
C ILE A 49 8.37 -9.32 -0.06
N LEU A 50 7.35 -8.59 -0.45
CA LEU A 50 6.52 -8.86 -1.61
C LEU A 50 6.81 -7.92 -2.78
N ALA A 51 7.18 -6.67 -2.48
CA ALA A 51 7.47 -5.62 -3.46
C ALA A 51 8.46 -4.60 -2.89
N PRO A 52 9.09 -3.74 -3.74
CA PRO A 52 9.01 -3.77 -5.19
C PRO A 52 9.97 -4.81 -5.80
N GLU A 53 9.60 -5.42 -6.93
CA GLU A 53 10.49 -6.31 -7.68
C GLU A 53 11.46 -5.50 -8.55
N THR A 54 10.96 -4.44 -9.16
CA THR A 54 11.74 -3.48 -9.95
C THR A 54 11.51 -2.07 -9.42
N ILE A 55 12.48 -1.19 -9.64
CA ILE A 55 12.34 0.24 -9.29
C ILE A 55 11.92 1.01 -10.52
N GLU A 56 10.78 1.69 -10.43
CA GLU A 56 10.31 2.60 -11.45
C GLU A 56 11.04 3.94 -11.35
N ALA A 57 11.46 4.49 -12.49
CA ALA A 57 12.17 5.75 -12.54
C ALA A 57 11.27 6.96 -12.25
N GLU A 58 10.00 6.86 -12.64
CA GLU A 58 8.98 7.89 -12.45
C GLU A 58 7.87 7.36 -11.53
N GLY A 59 7.31 8.24 -10.71
CA GLY A 59 6.35 7.84 -9.70
C GLY A 59 7.01 7.21 -8.47
N SER A 60 6.28 7.16 -7.37
CA SER A 60 6.78 6.60 -6.11
C SER A 60 5.94 5.45 -5.59
N ASN A 61 4.68 5.35 -6.01
CA ASN A 61 3.69 4.42 -5.44
C ASN A 61 4.09 2.96 -5.65
N ASN A 62 4.40 2.54 -6.88
CA ASN A 62 4.84 1.18 -7.19
C ASN A 62 6.25 0.84 -6.64
N ASN A 63 6.97 1.84 -6.11
CA ASN A 63 8.22 1.64 -5.37
C ASN A 63 7.99 1.38 -3.88
N SER A 64 6.76 1.25 -3.42
CA SER A 64 6.41 0.93 -2.04
C SER A 64 6.94 -0.45 -1.64
N VAL A 65 7.45 -0.54 -0.41
CA VAL A 65 7.81 -1.84 0.18
C VAL A 65 6.54 -2.52 0.66
N ALA A 66 6.14 -3.58 -0.02
CA ALA A 66 5.06 -4.44 0.42
C ALA A 66 5.58 -5.64 1.20
N ILE A 67 4.84 -6.07 2.22
CA ILE A 67 5.21 -7.21 3.06
C ILE A 67 4.02 -8.11 3.36
N LYS A 68 4.30 -9.41 3.52
CA LYS A 68 3.40 -10.36 4.19
C LYS A 68 3.98 -10.68 5.57
N LEU A 69 3.25 -10.32 6.63
CA LEU A 69 3.57 -10.65 8.01
C LEU A 69 2.81 -11.92 8.40
N THR A 70 3.51 -12.89 8.96
CA THR A 70 2.90 -14.16 9.43
C THR A 70 3.24 -14.39 10.90
N ASN A 71 2.21 -14.64 11.71
CA ASN A 71 2.33 -15.10 13.08
C ASN A 71 1.59 -16.44 13.22
N LYS A 72 2.28 -17.54 13.03
CA LYS A 72 1.73 -18.90 13.00
C LYS A 72 0.59 -19.04 11.97
N GLU A 73 -0.68 -19.16 12.45
CA GLU A 73 -1.86 -19.32 11.60
C GLU A 73 -2.37 -17.98 11.05
N ASN A 74 -1.98 -16.84 11.62
CA ASN A 74 -2.46 -15.54 11.17
C ASN A 74 -1.48 -14.85 10.22
N SER A 75 -2.02 -14.18 9.21
CA SER A 75 -1.25 -13.50 8.17
C SER A 75 -1.86 -12.16 7.78
N PHE A 76 -0.97 -11.21 7.48
CA PHE A 76 -1.33 -9.84 7.15
C PHE A 76 -0.54 -9.39 5.92
N ILE A 77 -1.17 -8.68 5.00
CA ILE A 77 -0.47 -8.05 3.87
C ILE A 77 -0.61 -6.52 4.00
N PHE A 78 0.54 -5.85 3.87
CA PHE A 78 0.67 -4.41 3.83
C PHE A 78 1.31 -4.03 2.51
N THR A 79 0.66 -3.21 1.71
CA THR A 79 1.11 -2.88 0.35
C THR A 79 1.66 -1.46 0.21
N GLY A 80 1.51 -0.61 1.26
CA GLY A 80 1.81 0.81 1.15
C GLY A 80 0.94 1.46 0.08
N ASP A 81 1.55 2.24 -0.79
CA ASP A 81 0.83 2.88 -1.91
C ASP A 81 1.00 2.11 -3.24
N ALA A 82 1.38 0.82 -3.17
CA ALA A 82 1.50 -0.03 -4.35
C ALA A 82 0.19 -0.05 -5.16
N GLU A 83 0.32 0.11 -6.47
CA GLU A 83 -0.77 0.16 -7.44
C GLU A 83 -0.81 -1.13 -8.30
N HIS A 84 -1.67 -1.17 -9.31
CA HIS A 84 -1.96 -2.37 -10.11
C HIS A 84 -0.72 -3.04 -10.72
N GLU A 85 0.28 -2.27 -11.17
CA GLU A 85 1.52 -2.84 -11.73
C GLU A 85 2.30 -3.61 -10.69
N SER A 86 2.44 -3.04 -9.48
CA SER A 86 3.10 -3.70 -8.35
C SER A 86 2.31 -4.93 -7.87
N GLU A 87 0.97 -4.83 -7.79
CA GLU A 87 0.10 -5.96 -7.45
C GLU A 87 0.23 -7.10 -8.47
N LYS A 88 0.26 -6.77 -9.78
CA LYS A 88 0.48 -7.75 -10.85
C LYS A 88 1.83 -8.45 -10.71
N ALA A 89 2.90 -7.71 -10.37
CA ALA A 89 4.21 -8.30 -10.10
C ALA A 89 4.14 -9.25 -8.89
N MET A 90 3.50 -8.84 -7.78
CA MET A 90 3.27 -9.71 -6.63
C MET A 90 2.50 -10.99 -6.99
N CYS A 91 1.42 -10.88 -7.77
CA CYS A 91 0.63 -12.03 -8.24
C CYS A 91 1.43 -13.02 -9.09
N ASN A 92 2.41 -12.53 -9.83
CA ASN A 92 3.26 -13.34 -10.71
C ASN A 92 4.54 -13.86 -10.03
N SER A 93 4.84 -13.44 -8.81
CA SER A 93 6.08 -13.78 -8.08
C SER A 93 6.18 -15.25 -7.67
N GLY A 94 5.07 -15.99 -7.69
CA GLY A 94 4.98 -17.35 -7.15
C GLY A 94 4.93 -17.43 -5.63
N ILE A 95 4.94 -16.30 -4.92
CA ILE A 95 4.79 -16.25 -3.46
C ILE A 95 3.31 -16.45 -3.13
N ASP A 96 3.03 -17.22 -2.08
CA ASP A 96 1.67 -17.34 -1.54
C ASP A 96 1.21 -16.00 -0.93
N LEU A 97 0.17 -15.41 -1.53
CA LEU A 97 -0.41 -14.14 -1.11
C LEU A 97 -1.66 -14.29 -0.24
N ASN A 98 -2.13 -15.54 0.04
CA ASN A 98 -3.29 -15.69 0.92
C ASN A 98 -3.05 -15.02 2.27
N CYS A 99 -4.05 -14.28 2.80
CA CYS A 99 -3.91 -13.60 4.09
C CYS A 99 -5.26 -13.45 4.80
N ASP A 100 -5.24 -13.35 6.12
CA ASP A 100 -6.44 -13.07 6.90
C ASP A 100 -6.81 -11.58 6.84
N VAL A 101 -5.80 -10.72 6.86
CA VAL A 101 -5.98 -9.26 6.90
C VAL A 101 -5.20 -8.60 5.77
N LEU A 102 -5.90 -7.84 4.93
CA LEU A 102 -5.32 -6.97 3.92
C LEU A 102 -5.40 -5.51 4.36
N VAL A 103 -4.32 -4.78 4.25
CA VAL A 103 -4.33 -3.32 4.22
C VAL A 103 -4.29 -2.89 2.75
N PRO A 104 -5.44 -2.51 2.15
CA PRO A 104 -5.53 -2.12 0.76
C PRO A 104 -4.54 -1.02 0.40
N GLY A 105 -3.94 -1.14 -0.77
CA GLY A 105 -2.96 -0.19 -1.28
C GLY A 105 -3.55 1.21 -1.48
N HIS A 106 -2.67 2.20 -1.39
CA HIS A 106 -2.94 3.59 -1.73
C HIS A 106 -4.23 4.14 -1.09
N HIS A 107 -4.43 3.80 0.20
CA HIS A 107 -5.57 4.25 1.01
C HIS A 107 -6.95 3.84 0.48
N GLY A 108 -7.01 2.79 -0.32
CA GLY A 108 -8.23 2.34 -1.01
C GLY A 108 -8.49 3.08 -2.32
N SER A 109 -7.45 3.62 -2.97
CA SER A 109 -7.54 4.19 -4.32
C SER A 109 -8.02 3.16 -5.35
N ALA A 110 -8.72 3.63 -6.40
CA ALA A 110 -9.11 2.82 -7.55
C ALA A 110 -7.91 2.33 -8.39
N THR A 111 -6.70 2.91 -8.20
CA THR A 111 -5.47 2.47 -8.87
C THR A 111 -4.84 1.25 -8.21
N ALA A 112 -5.37 0.81 -7.06
CA ALA A 112 -4.92 -0.35 -6.30
C ALA A 112 -6.06 -1.36 -6.07
N THR A 113 -5.78 -2.44 -5.36
CA THR A 113 -6.77 -3.46 -4.98
C THR A 113 -7.45 -4.07 -6.19
N SER A 114 -6.64 -4.56 -7.14
CA SER A 114 -7.12 -5.22 -8.37
C SER A 114 -7.85 -6.52 -8.06
N TRP A 115 -8.75 -6.95 -8.96
CA TRP A 115 -9.43 -8.24 -8.86
C TRP A 115 -8.46 -9.40 -8.78
N ASP A 116 -7.41 -9.40 -9.60
CA ASP A 116 -6.40 -10.47 -9.61
C ASP A 116 -5.68 -10.55 -8.26
N PHE A 117 -5.39 -9.42 -7.65
CA PHE A 117 -4.75 -9.35 -6.33
C PHE A 117 -5.69 -9.83 -5.22
N LEU A 118 -6.96 -9.39 -5.22
CA LEU A 118 -7.97 -9.86 -4.26
C LEU A 118 -8.22 -11.37 -4.36
N GLN A 119 -8.26 -11.92 -5.59
CA GLN A 119 -8.40 -13.37 -5.79
C GLN A 119 -7.19 -14.18 -5.31
N LYS A 120 -6.01 -13.58 -5.22
CA LYS A 120 -4.80 -14.22 -4.67
C LYS A 120 -4.69 -14.06 -3.17
N THR A 121 -5.14 -12.94 -2.63
CA THR A 121 -5.04 -12.64 -1.19
C THR A 121 -6.19 -13.21 -0.38
N VAL A 122 -7.40 -13.28 -0.94
CA VAL A 122 -8.64 -13.81 -0.34
C VAL A 122 -8.78 -13.44 1.14
N PRO A 123 -8.69 -12.14 1.51
CA PRO A 123 -8.67 -11.74 2.90
C PRO A 123 -10.06 -11.86 3.53
N GLU A 124 -10.13 -12.24 4.80
CA GLU A 124 -11.36 -12.14 5.60
C GLU A 124 -11.64 -10.68 6.01
N TYR A 125 -10.57 -9.93 6.26
CA TYR A 125 -10.66 -8.54 6.72
C TYR A 125 -9.85 -7.60 5.84
N ALA A 126 -10.40 -6.40 5.58
CA ALA A 126 -9.67 -5.28 5.00
C ALA A 126 -9.62 -4.11 5.99
N VAL A 127 -8.43 -3.53 6.20
CA VAL A 127 -8.26 -2.32 7.01
C VAL A 127 -7.87 -1.17 6.11
N ILE A 128 -8.81 -0.26 5.84
CA ILE A 128 -8.56 0.90 5.00
C ILE A 128 -8.00 2.03 5.86
N SER A 129 -6.74 2.38 5.61
CA SER A 129 -6.03 3.45 6.28
C SER A 129 -6.14 4.74 5.48
N CYS A 130 -7.16 5.54 5.74
CA CYS A 130 -7.39 6.84 5.09
C CYS A 130 -7.79 7.90 6.12
N GLY A 131 -7.58 9.16 5.78
CA GLY A 131 -7.98 10.27 6.63
C GLY A 131 -9.46 10.61 6.43
N LYS A 132 -10.12 11.05 7.52
CA LYS A 132 -11.44 11.65 7.41
C LYS A 132 -11.33 12.93 6.57
N ASP A 133 -12.30 13.15 5.71
CA ASP A 133 -12.40 14.33 4.83
C ASP A 133 -11.09 14.56 4.02
N ASN A 134 -10.46 13.47 3.57
CA ASN A 134 -9.25 13.57 2.79
C ASN A 134 -9.52 14.11 1.38
N LYS A 135 -8.66 15.00 0.90
CA LYS A 135 -8.81 15.70 -0.40
C LYS A 135 -8.81 14.80 -1.64
N TYR A 136 -8.47 13.53 -1.49
CA TYR A 136 -8.43 12.58 -2.59
C TYR A 136 -9.76 11.83 -2.76
N GLY A 137 -10.64 11.91 -1.77
CA GLY A 137 -11.91 11.17 -1.76
C GLY A 137 -11.76 9.68 -1.51
N HIS A 138 -10.61 9.25 -0.96
CA HIS A 138 -10.40 7.84 -0.62
C HIS A 138 -11.20 7.41 0.62
N PRO A 139 -11.67 6.13 0.66
CA PRO A 139 -11.50 5.10 -0.36
C PRO A 139 -12.40 5.32 -1.58
N ASP A 140 -11.92 4.93 -2.75
CA ASP A 140 -12.67 5.04 -4.00
C ASP A 140 -13.78 3.99 -4.10
N LYS A 141 -14.86 4.35 -4.82
CA LYS A 141 -16.01 3.47 -5.03
C LYS A 141 -15.64 2.11 -5.61
N ASP A 142 -14.74 2.08 -6.60
CA ASP A 142 -14.30 0.85 -7.25
C ASP A 142 -13.67 -0.15 -6.27
N THR A 143 -12.82 0.32 -5.35
CA THR A 143 -12.25 -0.50 -4.29
C THR A 143 -13.32 -1.00 -3.32
N MET A 144 -14.23 -0.12 -2.91
CA MET A 144 -15.28 -0.49 -1.95
C MET A 144 -16.28 -1.48 -2.54
N ASP A 145 -16.66 -1.33 -3.81
CA ASP A 145 -17.53 -2.27 -4.51
C ASP A 145 -16.91 -3.68 -4.60
N LYS A 146 -15.60 -3.76 -4.85
CA LYS A 146 -14.87 -5.05 -4.88
C LYS A 146 -14.88 -5.74 -3.51
N LEU A 147 -14.53 -4.99 -2.46
CA LEU A 147 -14.52 -5.53 -1.09
C LEU A 147 -15.91 -6.00 -0.67
N GLN A 148 -16.95 -5.23 -0.99
CA GLN A 148 -18.34 -5.59 -0.70
C GLN A 148 -18.78 -6.85 -1.46
N SER A 149 -18.44 -6.95 -2.74
CA SER A 149 -18.83 -8.08 -3.59
C SER A 149 -18.17 -9.40 -3.18
N MET A 150 -17.03 -9.33 -2.50
CA MET A 150 -16.34 -10.49 -1.91
C MET A 150 -16.71 -10.72 -0.44
N GLU A 151 -17.65 -9.95 0.11
CA GLU A 151 -18.10 -10.04 1.51
C GLU A 151 -16.95 -9.86 2.54
N ILE A 152 -15.87 -9.15 2.14
CA ILE A 152 -14.73 -8.88 3.00
C ILE A 152 -15.14 -7.90 4.09
N GLN A 153 -14.93 -8.24 5.35
CA GLN A 153 -15.26 -7.38 6.47
C GLN A 153 -14.32 -6.17 6.53
N VAL A 154 -14.88 -4.95 6.65
CA VAL A 154 -14.10 -3.73 6.49
C VAL A 154 -13.99 -2.96 7.81
N TYR A 155 -12.76 -2.55 8.11
CA TYR A 155 -12.42 -1.52 9.09
C TYR A 155 -11.93 -0.28 8.36
N ARG A 156 -12.29 0.92 8.87
CA ARG A 156 -11.95 2.20 8.25
C ARG A 156 -11.45 3.20 9.28
N THR A 157 -10.25 3.73 9.09
CA THR A 157 -9.69 4.71 10.05
C THR A 157 -10.36 6.07 9.98
N ASP A 158 -10.94 6.46 8.85
CA ASP A 158 -11.75 7.69 8.70
C ASP A 158 -13.09 7.66 9.44
N LYS A 159 -13.62 6.46 9.70
CA LYS A 159 -14.89 6.26 10.43
C LYS A 159 -14.68 5.88 11.89
N GLN A 160 -13.67 5.08 12.18
CA GLN A 160 -13.47 4.44 13.49
C GLN A 160 -12.25 5.00 14.27
N GLY A 161 -11.45 5.88 13.63
CA GLY A 161 -10.19 6.34 14.21
C GLY A 161 -9.14 5.23 14.24
N THR A 162 -8.43 5.09 15.35
CA THR A 162 -7.39 4.05 15.46
C THR A 162 -8.01 2.66 15.55
N VAL A 163 -7.68 1.80 14.60
CA VAL A 163 -8.02 0.38 14.61
C VAL A 163 -6.79 -0.41 15.02
N THR A 164 -6.94 -1.28 16.01
CA THR A 164 -5.88 -2.16 16.49
C THR A 164 -6.32 -3.61 16.38
N VAL A 165 -5.44 -4.46 15.87
CA VAL A 165 -5.59 -5.92 15.91
C VAL A 165 -4.36 -6.54 16.57
N THR A 166 -4.60 -7.51 17.43
CA THR A 166 -3.54 -8.33 18.03
C THR A 166 -3.72 -9.79 17.65
N SER A 167 -2.62 -10.46 17.31
CA SER A 167 -2.60 -11.88 16.99
C SER A 167 -1.85 -12.66 18.07
N ASP A 168 -2.48 -13.70 18.61
CA ASP A 168 -1.80 -14.68 19.46
C ASP A 168 -1.19 -15.85 18.63
N GLY A 169 -1.37 -15.79 17.33
CA GLY A 169 -0.95 -16.78 16.36
C GLY A 169 -2.05 -17.78 15.98
N LYS A 170 -3.25 -17.64 16.53
CA LYS A 170 -4.44 -18.41 16.17
C LYS A 170 -5.66 -17.50 16.03
N ASN A 171 -5.85 -16.58 17.00
CA ASN A 171 -6.98 -15.67 17.04
C ASN A 171 -6.55 -14.25 16.74
N LEU A 172 -7.43 -13.50 16.08
CA LEU A 172 -7.31 -12.05 15.87
C LEU A 172 -8.23 -11.34 16.87
N ASN A 173 -7.65 -10.50 17.73
CA ASN A 173 -8.41 -9.71 18.70
C ASN A 173 -8.41 -8.25 18.27
N TRP A 174 -9.59 -7.74 17.91
CA TRP A 174 -9.80 -6.40 17.40
C TRP A 174 -10.22 -5.41 18.48
N SER A 175 -9.80 -4.15 18.36
CA SER A 175 -10.20 -3.06 19.26
C SER A 175 -11.65 -2.62 19.10
N ALA A 176 -12.29 -2.96 17.97
CA ALA A 176 -13.68 -2.65 17.64
C ALA A 176 -14.24 -3.74 16.70
N ALA A 177 -15.55 -3.77 16.51
CA ALA A 177 -16.16 -4.55 15.44
C ALA A 177 -15.88 -3.91 14.07
N PRO A 178 -15.90 -4.67 12.94
CA PRO A 178 -15.82 -4.10 11.63
C PRO A 178 -17.00 -3.13 11.39
N CYS A 179 -16.73 -2.01 10.74
CA CYS A 179 -17.79 -1.05 10.45
C CYS A 179 -18.66 -1.49 9.27
N ASN A 180 -18.11 -2.27 8.36
CA ASN A 180 -18.75 -2.73 7.13
C ASN A 180 -19.44 -1.59 6.35
N ASP A 181 -18.82 -0.40 6.41
CA ASP A 181 -19.26 0.77 5.66
C ASP A 181 -18.51 0.81 4.34
N TYR A 182 -19.18 0.39 3.26
CA TYR A 182 -18.63 0.35 1.90
C TYR A 182 -18.89 1.62 1.10
N THR A 183 -19.36 2.69 1.75
CA THR A 183 -19.50 3.97 1.07
C THR A 183 -18.14 4.53 0.67
N PRO A 184 -17.98 5.11 -0.52
CA PRO A 184 -16.73 5.77 -0.88
C PRO A 184 -16.44 6.95 0.04
N GLY A 185 -15.23 7.46 0.00
CA GLY A 185 -14.89 8.74 0.60
C GLY A 185 -15.65 9.87 -0.06
N ASP A 186 -15.72 11.03 0.60
CA ASP A 186 -16.41 12.19 0.06
C ASP A 186 -15.63 12.77 -1.13
N GLU A 187 -16.29 12.84 -2.29
CA GLU A 187 -15.72 13.40 -3.52
C GLU A 187 -15.83 14.93 -3.59
N SER A 188 -16.37 15.58 -2.55
CA SER A 188 -16.72 17.01 -2.58
C SER A 188 -15.52 17.95 -2.82
N ASP A 189 -14.27 17.45 -2.70
CA ASP A 189 -13.04 18.22 -2.87
C ASP A 189 -12.07 17.66 -3.93
N LYS A 190 -12.52 16.80 -4.85
CA LYS A 190 -11.70 16.50 -6.05
C LYS A 190 -11.55 17.80 -6.86
N GLY A 191 -10.60 18.63 -6.45
CA GLY A 191 -10.16 19.77 -7.24
C GLY A 191 -9.88 19.27 -8.64
N THR A 192 -10.58 19.85 -9.60
CA THR A 192 -10.46 19.59 -11.04
C THR A 192 -8.98 19.66 -11.41
N VAL A 193 -8.29 18.53 -11.48
CA VAL A 193 -6.99 18.45 -12.13
C VAL A 193 -7.27 18.64 -13.60
N THR A 194 -7.23 19.88 -14.06
CA THR A 194 -7.24 20.20 -15.48
C THR A 194 -6.02 19.54 -16.08
N GLU A 195 -6.24 18.53 -16.92
CA GLU A 195 -5.22 18.04 -17.83
C GLU A 195 -4.64 19.23 -18.59
N GLN A 196 -3.42 19.59 -18.27
CA GLN A 196 -2.66 20.53 -19.10
C GLN A 196 -2.36 19.80 -20.41
N THR A 197 -3.15 20.11 -21.41
CA THR A 197 -2.91 19.73 -22.81
C THR A 197 -1.53 20.23 -23.19
N VAL A 198 -0.57 19.32 -23.31
CA VAL A 198 0.74 19.62 -23.88
C VAL A 198 0.53 19.86 -25.36
N THR A 199 0.41 21.12 -25.72
CA THR A 199 0.40 21.56 -27.13
C THR A 199 1.78 21.31 -27.71
N LYS A 200 1.91 20.31 -28.58
CA LYS A 200 3.07 20.09 -29.42
C LYS A 200 3.29 21.33 -30.30
N GLN A 201 4.28 22.12 -30.03
CA GLN A 201 4.75 23.11 -30.99
C GLN A 201 5.46 22.40 -32.13
N THR A 202 4.83 22.42 -33.29
CA THR A 202 5.37 22.01 -34.56
C THR A 202 6.45 23.02 -34.95
N THR A 203 7.69 22.63 -34.93
CA THR A 203 8.81 23.43 -35.49
C THR A 203 8.74 23.38 -36.99
N GLN A 204 8.28 24.46 -37.63
CA GLN A 204 8.44 24.64 -39.07
C GLN A 204 9.93 24.82 -39.40
N LYS A 205 10.47 23.97 -40.25
CA LYS A 205 11.73 24.19 -40.96
C LYS A 205 11.54 25.33 -41.94
N VAL A 206 12.30 26.39 -41.76
CA VAL A 206 12.55 27.39 -42.82
C VAL A 206 13.78 26.92 -43.59
N THR A 207 13.59 26.69 -44.89
CA THR A 207 14.62 26.54 -45.89
C THR A 207 15.06 27.91 -46.38
N GLU A 208 16.34 28.20 -46.27
CA GLU A 208 17.14 28.95 -47.27
C GLU A 208 18.57 28.47 -47.18
#